data_d42f3f83b9707d3b556bc09fc8f90f59
#
_entry.id   d42f3f83b9707d3b556bc09fc8f90f59
#
_cell.length_a   1.000
_cell.length_b   1.000
_cell.length_c   1.000
_cell.angle_alpha   90.00
_cell.angle_beta   90.00
_cell.angle_gamma   90.00
#
_symmetry.space_group_name_H-M   'P 1'
#
loop_
_entity.id
_entity.type
_entity.pdbx_description
1 polymer ?
#
loop_
_entity_poly.entity_id
_entity_poly.type
_entity_poly.pdbx_seq_one_letter_code
_entity_poly.pdbx_strand_id
1 'polypeptide(L)'
;MTVLTEIRAASFGAAADAYERARPSYPEAAIDWILPKGARRVLDLGAGTGKLSRPIRARGLEVAAVEPSDGMRAQLSRGLPDVPVFAGSAEQIPLDDASVDAVVVGQAWHWFDPSRAVPEVARVLKPGGALGLIWNIRDLRDPWMDAFSRLEPEHDNSEAESENPRVGAPFGPVERFDLPWRQTTTAEALIELLASRSYVIVLTQAERTALFARVRRFLQTDPSTAGQAAISVPYVTRCSRARLSAG
;
A
#
# COMPACT_ATOMS: atom_id res chain seq x y z
N MET A 1 -6.88 18.33 1.74
CA MET A 1 -5.80 17.57 2.46
C MET A 1 -5.27 18.45 3.60
N THR A 2 -5.04 17.88 4.77
CA THR A 2 -4.41 18.64 5.88
C THR A 2 -2.90 18.74 5.64
N VAL A 3 -2.27 19.83 6.12
CA VAL A 3 -0.81 20.08 6.05
C VAL A 3 0.00 18.87 6.59
N LEU A 4 -0.51 18.17 7.59
CA LEU A 4 0.09 16.94 8.13
C LEU A 4 0.10 15.79 7.12
N THR A 5 -0.91 15.67 6.27
CA THR A 5 -0.98 14.66 5.21
C THR A 5 0.08 14.92 4.13
N GLU A 6 0.29 16.19 3.78
CA GLU A 6 1.34 16.59 2.81
C GLU A 6 2.75 16.37 3.35
N ILE A 7 3.01 16.71 4.62
CA ILE A 7 4.30 16.47 5.28
C ILE A 7 4.60 14.96 5.35
N ARG A 8 3.60 14.14 5.69
CA ARG A 8 3.76 12.67 5.73
C ARG A 8 4.05 12.11 4.34
N ALA A 9 3.31 12.51 3.31
CA ALA A 9 3.56 12.08 1.94
C ALA A 9 4.96 12.48 1.45
N ALA A 10 5.42 13.71 1.74
CA ALA A 10 6.76 14.17 1.38
C ALA A 10 7.90 13.44 2.11
N SER A 11 7.67 12.99 3.36
CA SER A 11 8.69 12.27 4.16
C SER A 11 9.06 10.90 3.59
N PHE A 12 8.20 10.28 2.77
CA PHE A 12 8.48 8.99 2.15
C PHE A 12 9.60 9.04 1.13
N GLY A 13 9.85 10.18 0.47
CA GLY A 13 10.92 10.30 -0.53
C GLY A 13 12.32 10.07 0.05
N ALA A 14 12.60 10.59 1.23
CA ALA A 14 13.90 10.43 1.90
C ALA A 14 14.11 9.03 2.51
N ALA A 15 13.00 8.31 2.77
CA ALA A 15 13.02 6.98 3.37
C ALA A 15 12.74 5.84 2.37
N ALA A 16 12.76 6.13 1.05
CA ALA A 16 12.33 5.19 0.01
C ALA A 16 13.07 3.84 0.03
N ASP A 17 14.39 3.84 0.26
CA ASP A 17 15.17 2.61 0.33
C ASP A 17 14.84 1.75 1.57
N ALA A 18 14.62 2.38 2.72
CA ALA A 18 14.19 1.69 3.93
C ALA A 18 12.76 1.15 3.78
N TYR A 19 11.87 1.94 3.17
CA TYR A 19 10.51 1.56 2.82
C TYR A 19 10.48 0.32 1.93
N GLU A 20 11.31 0.30 0.86
CA GLU A 20 11.37 -0.81 -0.09
C GLU A 20 11.80 -2.11 0.58
N ARG A 21 12.83 -2.07 1.43
CA ARG A 21 13.33 -3.27 2.12
C ARG A 21 12.37 -3.78 3.17
N ALA A 22 11.77 -2.89 3.95
CA ALA A 22 11.04 -3.25 5.15
C ALA A 22 9.60 -3.70 4.89
N ARG A 23 8.91 -3.11 3.91
CA ARG A 23 7.49 -3.39 3.67
C ARG A 23 7.27 -4.72 2.95
N PRO A 24 6.30 -5.57 3.39
CA PRO A 24 5.99 -6.82 2.73
C PRO A 24 5.48 -6.61 1.31
N SER A 25 5.75 -7.57 0.44
CA SER A 25 5.11 -7.68 -0.87
C SER A 25 3.67 -8.19 -0.72
N TYR A 26 2.93 -8.22 -1.83
CA TYR A 26 1.56 -8.74 -1.83
C TYR A 26 1.55 -10.22 -2.25
N PRO A 27 0.70 -11.08 -1.64
CA PRO A 27 0.49 -12.44 -2.09
C PRO A 27 -0.01 -12.49 -3.54
N GLU A 28 0.49 -13.44 -4.32
CA GLU A 28 0.14 -13.57 -5.74
C GLU A 28 -1.37 -13.71 -5.96
N ALA A 29 -2.03 -14.55 -5.17
CA ALA A 29 -3.48 -14.75 -5.26
C ALA A 29 -4.29 -13.45 -5.03
N ALA A 30 -3.80 -12.55 -4.18
CA ALA A 30 -4.43 -11.24 -3.96
C ALA A 30 -4.26 -10.33 -5.18
N ILE A 31 -3.08 -10.33 -5.80
CA ILE A 31 -2.82 -9.57 -7.03
C ILE A 31 -3.69 -10.12 -8.18
N ASP A 32 -3.77 -11.44 -8.33
CA ASP A 32 -4.58 -12.07 -9.37
C ASP A 32 -6.07 -11.75 -9.20
N TRP A 33 -6.52 -11.63 -7.95
CA TRP A 33 -7.90 -11.32 -7.66
C TRP A 33 -8.27 -9.87 -7.98
N ILE A 34 -7.41 -8.88 -7.69
CA ILE A 34 -7.72 -7.46 -7.97
C ILE A 34 -7.71 -7.11 -9.45
N LEU A 35 -7.02 -7.91 -10.28
CA LEU A 35 -6.93 -7.69 -11.72
C LEU A 35 -8.15 -8.29 -12.45
N PRO A 36 -8.80 -7.57 -13.37
CA PRO A 36 -9.84 -8.14 -14.18
C PRO A 36 -9.27 -9.14 -15.18
N LYS A 37 -10.02 -10.23 -15.45
CA LYS A 37 -9.62 -11.21 -16.46
C LYS A 37 -9.44 -10.54 -17.82
N GLY A 38 -8.33 -10.81 -18.49
CA GLY A 38 -8.02 -10.27 -19.81
C GLY A 38 -7.46 -8.85 -19.81
N ALA A 39 -7.17 -8.27 -18.63
CA ALA A 39 -6.44 -7.02 -18.56
C ALA A 39 -5.10 -7.15 -19.27
N ARG A 40 -4.69 -6.10 -19.98
CA ARG A 40 -3.39 -6.00 -20.68
C ARG A 40 -2.58 -4.83 -20.17
N ARG A 41 -3.22 -3.70 -19.93
CA ARG A 41 -2.59 -2.46 -19.47
C ARG A 41 -3.15 -2.02 -18.12
N VAL A 42 -2.28 -1.87 -17.14
CA VAL A 42 -2.62 -1.56 -15.74
C VAL A 42 -1.94 -0.27 -15.32
N LEU A 43 -2.69 0.61 -14.67
CA LEU A 43 -2.14 1.76 -13.96
C LEU A 43 -1.94 1.38 -12.48
N ASP A 44 -0.72 1.49 -11.97
CA ASP A 44 -0.41 1.51 -10.53
C ASP A 44 -0.44 2.97 -10.04
N LEU A 45 -1.47 3.34 -9.28
CA LEU A 45 -1.73 4.71 -8.85
C LEU A 45 -1.33 4.90 -7.38
N GLY A 46 -0.45 5.87 -7.12
CA GLY A 46 0.26 5.98 -5.85
C GLY A 46 1.29 4.85 -5.71
N ALA A 47 2.04 4.60 -6.78
CA ALA A 47 2.85 3.39 -6.96
C ALA A 47 4.03 3.27 -5.97
N GLY A 48 4.41 4.38 -5.32
CA GLY A 48 5.54 4.40 -4.40
C GLY A 48 6.83 3.93 -5.09
N THR A 49 7.49 2.95 -4.48
CA THR A 49 8.72 2.33 -5.01
C THR A 49 8.47 1.20 -6.02
N GLY A 50 7.20 0.95 -6.40
CA GLY A 50 6.82 -0.07 -7.38
C GLY A 50 6.58 -1.47 -6.80
N LYS A 51 6.29 -1.57 -5.50
CA LYS A 51 6.03 -2.87 -4.85
C LYS A 51 4.85 -3.63 -5.47
N LEU A 52 3.84 -2.93 -5.96
CA LEU A 52 2.71 -3.53 -6.67
C LEU A 52 2.99 -3.61 -8.17
N SER A 53 3.65 -2.62 -8.75
CA SER A 53 4.05 -2.61 -10.16
C SER A 53 4.89 -3.83 -10.55
N ARG A 54 5.86 -4.22 -9.72
CA ARG A 54 6.80 -5.32 -9.98
C ARG A 54 6.10 -6.68 -10.21
N PRO A 55 5.27 -7.18 -9.29
CA PRO A 55 4.58 -8.45 -9.49
C PRO A 55 3.52 -8.39 -10.61
N ILE A 56 2.91 -7.23 -10.88
CA ILE A 56 1.99 -7.07 -12.02
C ILE A 56 2.77 -7.16 -13.33
N ARG A 57 3.92 -6.48 -13.43
CA ARG A 57 4.80 -6.55 -14.60
C ARG A 57 5.32 -7.97 -14.86
N ALA A 58 5.65 -8.71 -13.78
CA ALA A 58 6.10 -10.11 -13.87
C ALA A 58 5.05 -11.06 -14.46
N ARG A 59 3.76 -10.67 -14.47
CA ARG A 59 2.66 -11.37 -15.14
C ARG A 59 2.58 -11.11 -16.65
N GLY A 60 3.52 -10.33 -17.20
CA GLY A 60 3.54 -9.96 -18.62
C GLY A 60 2.57 -8.84 -18.99
N LEU A 61 1.98 -8.15 -18.00
CA LEU A 61 1.10 -7.01 -18.24
C LEU A 61 1.91 -5.74 -18.51
N GLU A 62 1.37 -4.85 -19.33
CA GLU A 62 1.87 -3.49 -19.46
C GLU A 62 1.48 -2.70 -18.19
N VAL A 63 2.49 -2.11 -17.54
CA VAL A 63 2.28 -1.29 -16.34
C VAL A 63 2.69 0.14 -16.63
N ALA A 64 1.83 1.08 -16.27
CA ALA A 64 2.18 2.49 -16.09
C ALA A 64 2.06 2.82 -14.61
N ALA A 65 2.91 3.70 -14.10
CA ALA A 65 2.91 4.10 -12.69
C ALA A 65 2.74 5.61 -12.55
N VAL A 66 1.91 6.04 -11.60
CA VAL A 66 1.75 7.44 -11.21
C VAL A 66 2.08 7.57 -9.73
N GLU A 67 3.00 8.49 -9.40
CA GLU A 67 3.48 8.72 -8.04
C GLU A 67 3.88 10.19 -7.86
N PRO A 68 3.40 10.90 -6.83
CA PRO A 68 3.74 12.31 -6.60
C PRO A 68 5.16 12.55 -6.09
N SER A 69 5.77 11.60 -5.36
CA SER A 69 7.09 11.78 -4.72
C SER A 69 8.24 11.52 -5.70
N ASP A 70 9.11 12.52 -5.91
CA ASP A 70 10.29 12.41 -6.76
C ASP A 70 11.23 11.28 -6.34
N GLY A 71 11.48 11.13 -5.04
CA GLY A 71 12.34 10.09 -4.50
C GLY A 71 11.80 8.68 -4.74
N MET A 72 10.48 8.50 -4.56
CA MET A 72 9.81 7.22 -4.85
C MET A 72 9.83 6.90 -6.34
N ARG A 73 9.52 7.88 -7.22
CA ARG A 73 9.59 7.71 -8.67
C ARG A 73 10.99 7.33 -9.13
N ALA A 74 12.03 8.00 -8.61
CA ALA A 74 13.41 7.69 -8.96
C ALA A 74 13.79 6.24 -8.58
N GLN A 75 13.32 5.75 -7.45
CA GLN A 75 13.55 4.37 -7.03
C GLN A 75 12.76 3.37 -7.89
N LEU A 76 11.50 3.65 -8.19
CA LEU A 76 10.68 2.82 -9.07
C LEU A 76 11.35 2.68 -10.45
N SER A 77 11.75 3.81 -11.07
CA SER A 77 12.41 3.82 -12.38
C SER A 77 13.74 3.06 -12.39
N ARG A 78 14.51 3.11 -11.30
CA ARG A 78 15.74 2.30 -11.17
C ARG A 78 15.44 0.80 -11.09
N GLY A 79 14.39 0.44 -10.35
CA GLY A 79 14.01 -0.95 -10.12
C GLY A 79 13.22 -1.60 -11.25
N LEU A 80 12.55 -0.79 -12.07
CA LEU A 80 11.68 -1.19 -13.19
C LEU A 80 11.87 -0.21 -14.37
N PRO A 81 13.01 -0.25 -15.08
CA PRO A 81 13.35 0.74 -16.11
C PRO A 81 12.44 0.69 -17.35
N ASP A 82 11.71 -0.38 -17.54
CA ASP A 82 10.76 -0.60 -18.64
C ASP A 82 9.32 -0.15 -18.29
N VAL A 83 9.07 0.31 -17.05
CA VAL A 83 7.78 0.84 -16.63
C VAL A 83 7.77 2.37 -16.78
N PRO A 84 6.87 2.94 -17.60
CA PRO A 84 6.66 4.38 -17.64
C PRO A 84 6.19 4.91 -16.29
N VAL A 85 6.91 5.89 -15.73
CA VAL A 85 6.63 6.49 -14.42
C VAL A 85 6.34 7.97 -14.60
N PHE A 86 5.17 8.39 -14.17
CA PHE A 86 4.68 9.77 -14.32
C PHE A 86 4.58 10.48 -12.96
N ALA A 87 4.93 11.75 -12.96
CA ALA A 87 4.61 12.65 -11.85
C ALA A 87 3.12 13.01 -11.92
N GLY A 88 2.38 12.77 -10.84
CA GLY A 88 0.95 13.05 -10.79
C GLY A 88 0.33 12.63 -9.47
N SER A 89 -0.95 12.87 -9.32
CA SER A 89 -1.75 12.46 -8.16
C SER A 89 -3.00 11.70 -8.62
N ALA A 90 -3.73 11.13 -7.69
CA ALA A 90 -4.99 10.46 -7.98
C ALA A 90 -6.09 11.41 -8.45
N GLU A 91 -5.98 12.68 -8.07
CA GLU A 91 -6.91 13.75 -8.42
C GLU A 91 -6.61 14.40 -9.78
N GLN A 92 -5.45 14.04 -10.38
CA GLN A 92 -5.02 14.50 -11.71
C GLN A 92 -4.05 13.46 -12.29
N ILE A 93 -4.62 12.48 -12.99
CA ILE A 93 -3.87 11.37 -13.58
C ILE A 93 -3.37 11.76 -14.98
N PRO A 94 -2.04 11.79 -15.24
CA PRO A 94 -1.46 12.22 -16.51
C PRO A 94 -1.50 11.11 -17.57
N LEU A 95 -2.67 10.51 -17.77
CA LEU A 95 -2.94 9.52 -18.80
C LEU A 95 -4.19 9.91 -19.58
N ASP A 96 -4.27 9.43 -20.82
CA ASP A 96 -5.42 9.66 -21.69
C ASP A 96 -6.68 8.95 -21.18
N ASP A 97 -7.84 9.44 -21.61
CA ASP A 97 -9.13 8.81 -21.35
C ASP A 97 -9.16 7.39 -21.92
N ALA A 98 -9.85 6.48 -21.23
CA ALA A 98 -10.04 5.09 -21.65
C ALA A 98 -8.74 4.39 -22.10
N SER A 99 -7.62 4.62 -21.41
CA SER A 99 -6.30 4.16 -21.81
C SER A 99 -5.85 2.88 -21.11
N VAL A 100 -6.46 2.50 -19.97
CA VAL A 100 -6.06 1.33 -19.17
C VAL A 100 -7.22 0.39 -18.90
N ASP A 101 -6.93 -0.90 -18.72
CA ASP A 101 -7.93 -1.94 -18.43
C ASP A 101 -8.21 -2.06 -16.93
N ALA A 102 -7.22 -1.68 -16.12
CA ALA A 102 -7.34 -1.65 -14.65
C ALA A 102 -6.54 -0.49 -14.06
N VAL A 103 -7.05 0.07 -12.97
CA VAL A 103 -6.30 0.92 -12.03
C VAL A 103 -6.16 0.14 -10.74
N VAL A 104 -4.95 0.02 -10.23
CA VAL A 104 -4.67 -0.61 -8.94
C VAL A 104 -4.04 0.38 -7.98
N VAL A 105 -4.39 0.26 -6.69
CA VAL A 105 -3.86 1.12 -5.63
C VAL A 105 -3.42 0.25 -4.46
N GLY A 106 -2.13 0.26 -4.18
CA GLY A 106 -1.56 -0.46 -3.04
C GLY A 106 -1.27 0.45 -1.86
N GLN A 107 -1.93 0.28 -0.72
CA GLN A 107 -1.68 1.03 0.53
C GLN A 107 -1.82 2.55 0.43
N ALA A 108 -2.48 3.10 -0.60
CA ALA A 108 -2.47 4.53 -0.86
C ALA A 108 -3.85 5.20 -0.91
N TRP A 109 -4.95 4.45 -1.08
CA TRP A 109 -6.29 5.00 -1.29
C TRP A 109 -6.74 5.97 -0.19
N HIS A 110 -6.37 5.74 1.06
CA HIS A 110 -6.70 6.58 2.21
C HIS A 110 -6.04 7.98 2.19
N TRP A 111 -5.08 8.20 1.28
CA TRP A 111 -4.46 9.51 1.06
C TRP A 111 -5.22 10.39 0.06
N PHE A 112 -6.07 9.78 -0.77
CA PHE A 112 -6.72 10.44 -1.89
C PHE A 112 -7.98 11.19 -1.44
N ASP A 113 -8.35 12.22 -2.18
CA ASP A 113 -9.67 12.83 -2.10
C ASP A 113 -10.63 12.05 -3.03
N PRO A 114 -11.54 11.22 -2.51
CA PRO A 114 -12.40 10.39 -3.36
C PRO A 114 -13.29 11.20 -4.28
N SER A 115 -13.68 12.43 -3.90
CA SER A 115 -14.53 13.30 -4.71
C SER A 115 -13.87 13.70 -6.04
N ARG A 116 -12.54 13.69 -6.09
CA ARG A 116 -11.70 14.02 -7.25
C ARG A 116 -11.04 12.80 -7.86
N ALA A 117 -10.57 11.87 -7.04
CA ALA A 117 -9.87 10.67 -7.49
C ALA A 117 -10.80 9.69 -8.23
N VAL A 118 -12.03 9.49 -7.74
CA VAL A 118 -12.98 8.55 -8.36
C VAL A 118 -13.32 8.93 -9.80
N PRO A 119 -13.66 10.19 -10.13
CA PRO A 119 -13.86 10.62 -11.53
C PRO A 119 -12.61 10.45 -12.40
N GLU A 120 -11.42 10.75 -11.90
CA GLU A 120 -10.16 10.61 -12.66
C GLU A 120 -9.83 9.14 -12.94
N VAL A 121 -10.01 8.27 -11.94
CA VAL A 121 -9.86 6.82 -12.13
C VAL A 121 -10.86 6.31 -13.17
N ALA A 122 -12.11 6.75 -13.12
CA ALA A 122 -13.13 6.38 -14.10
C ALA A 122 -12.78 6.89 -15.50
N ARG A 123 -12.23 8.10 -15.62
CA ARG A 123 -11.83 8.70 -16.91
C ARG A 123 -10.77 7.88 -17.63
N VAL A 124 -9.71 7.44 -16.90
CA VAL A 124 -8.62 6.68 -17.53
C VAL A 124 -8.94 5.22 -17.79
N LEU A 125 -9.95 4.67 -17.12
CA LEU A 125 -10.40 3.29 -17.34
C LEU A 125 -11.16 3.16 -18.66
N LYS A 126 -10.85 2.10 -19.40
CA LYS A 126 -11.69 1.66 -20.52
C LYS A 126 -13.07 1.22 -20.04
N PRO A 127 -14.11 1.26 -20.90
CA PRO A 127 -15.41 0.69 -20.58
C PRO A 127 -15.29 -0.75 -20.05
N GLY A 128 -15.91 -1.04 -18.91
CA GLY A 128 -15.82 -2.33 -18.23
C GLY A 128 -14.52 -2.60 -17.47
N GLY A 129 -13.61 -1.64 -17.44
CA GLY A 129 -12.39 -1.69 -16.62
C GLY A 129 -12.69 -1.76 -15.12
N ALA A 130 -11.66 -1.99 -14.30
CA ALA A 130 -11.83 -2.15 -12.87
C ALA A 130 -10.82 -1.33 -12.05
N LEU A 131 -11.30 -0.84 -10.90
CA LEU A 131 -10.47 -0.33 -9.81
C LEU A 131 -10.22 -1.46 -8.82
N GLY A 132 -8.94 -1.79 -8.56
CA GLY A 132 -8.49 -2.75 -7.57
C GLY A 132 -7.73 -2.06 -6.44
N LEU A 133 -8.17 -2.27 -5.20
CA LEU A 133 -7.53 -1.72 -4.01
C LEU A 133 -6.95 -2.87 -3.18
N ILE A 134 -5.74 -2.69 -2.64
CA ILE A 134 -5.07 -3.74 -1.88
C ILE A 134 -4.29 -3.18 -0.69
N TRP A 135 -4.48 -3.80 0.49
CA TRP A 135 -3.76 -3.47 1.71
C TRP A 135 -3.22 -4.73 2.39
N ASN A 136 -2.02 -4.65 2.93
CA ASN A 136 -1.53 -5.60 3.91
C ASN A 136 -1.79 -5.03 5.31
N ILE A 137 -2.73 -5.62 6.03
CA ILE A 137 -3.10 -5.27 7.39
C ILE A 137 -2.56 -6.33 8.33
N ARG A 138 -2.04 -5.95 9.48
CA ARG A 138 -1.65 -6.91 10.53
C ARG A 138 -2.89 -7.61 11.07
N ASP A 139 -2.80 -8.92 11.24
CA ASP A 139 -3.92 -9.70 11.78
C ASP A 139 -3.94 -9.61 13.31
N LEU A 140 -4.75 -8.69 13.84
CA LEU A 140 -4.90 -8.47 15.28
C LEU A 140 -5.70 -9.57 16.00
N ARG A 141 -6.21 -10.57 15.27
CA ARG A 141 -6.78 -11.78 15.90
C ARG A 141 -5.68 -12.66 16.52
N ASP A 142 -4.44 -12.48 16.09
CA ASP A 142 -3.28 -13.11 16.74
C ASP A 142 -2.88 -12.31 17.98
N PRO A 143 -2.89 -12.92 19.19
CA PRO A 143 -2.74 -12.18 20.44
C PRO A 143 -1.43 -11.39 20.58
N TRP A 144 -0.30 -11.93 20.07
CA TRP A 144 0.98 -11.21 20.15
C TRP A 144 1.01 -10.01 19.20
N MET A 145 0.34 -10.11 18.04
CA MET A 145 0.28 -9.01 17.09
C MET A 145 -0.62 -7.88 17.60
N ASP A 146 -1.73 -8.21 18.26
CA ASP A 146 -2.58 -7.23 18.94
C ASP A 146 -1.79 -6.52 20.05
N ALA A 147 -1.09 -7.27 20.90
CA ALA A 147 -0.24 -6.69 21.95
C ALA A 147 0.89 -5.83 21.39
N PHE A 148 1.53 -6.25 20.29
CA PHE A 148 2.54 -5.47 19.58
C PHE A 148 1.96 -4.16 19.01
N SER A 149 0.80 -4.21 18.39
CA SER A 149 0.13 -3.03 17.82
C SER A 149 -0.19 -1.96 18.86
N ARG A 150 -0.52 -2.35 20.08
CA ARG A 150 -0.78 -1.41 21.19
C ARG A 150 0.45 -0.64 21.68
N LEU A 151 1.66 -1.05 21.28
CA LEU A 151 2.89 -0.28 21.57
C LEU A 151 3.03 0.93 20.67
N GLU A 152 2.36 0.92 19.52
CA GLU A 152 2.45 1.97 18.52
C GLU A 152 1.50 3.14 18.89
N PRO A 153 1.86 4.38 18.55
CA PRO A 153 0.92 5.49 18.70
C PRO A 153 -0.30 5.28 17.79
N GLU A 154 -1.45 5.82 18.18
CA GLU A 154 -2.62 5.88 17.30
C GLU A 154 -2.25 6.52 15.97
N HIS A 155 -2.68 5.92 14.88
CA HIS A 155 -2.28 6.30 13.55
C HIS A 155 -3.45 6.15 12.56
N ASP A 156 -3.22 6.56 11.36
CA ASP A 156 -4.14 6.90 10.27
C ASP A 156 -5.34 5.95 10.06
N ASN A 157 -6.28 6.41 9.23
CA ASN A 157 -7.51 5.68 8.88
C ASN A 157 -7.30 4.54 7.87
N SER A 158 -6.06 4.08 7.63
CA SER A 158 -5.78 3.08 6.60
C SER A 158 -6.53 1.77 6.82
N GLU A 159 -6.69 1.35 8.06
CA GLU A 159 -7.46 0.15 8.41
C GLU A 159 -8.96 0.35 8.16
N ALA A 160 -9.53 1.43 8.66
CA ALA A 160 -10.94 1.76 8.45
C ALA A 160 -11.27 1.96 6.95
N GLU A 161 -10.39 2.63 6.19
CA GLU A 161 -10.56 2.81 4.74
C GLU A 161 -10.41 1.48 4.00
N SER A 162 -9.54 0.57 4.45
CA SER A 162 -9.44 -0.77 3.87
C SER A 162 -10.69 -1.62 4.10
N GLU A 163 -11.38 -1.38 5.22
CA GLU A 163 -12.66 -2.04 5.53
C GLU A 163 -13.80 -1.51 4.69
N ASN A 164 -13.83 -0.21 4.40
CA ASN A 164 -14.91 0.40 3.65
C ASN A 164 -14.39 1.52 2.72
N PRO A 165 -13.68 1.16 1.63
CA PRO A 165 -13.14 2.16 0.74
C PRO A 165 -14.24 2.99 0.10
N ARG A 166 -14.06 4.30 0.12
CA ARG A 166 -15.00 5.26 -0.46
C ARG A 166 -14.86 5.26 -1.98
N VAL A 167 -15.49 4.26 -2.61
CA VAL A 167 -15.66 4.14 -4.05
C VAL A 167 -17.16 4.30 -4.33
N GLY A 168 -17.54 5.33 -5.03
CA GLY A 168 -18.93 5.63 -5.38
C GLY A 168 -19.15 5.53 -6.89
N ALA A 169 -20.26 6.12 -7.35
CA ALA A 169 -20.51 6.25 -8.79
C ALA A 169 -19.31 6.94 -9.49
N PRO A 170 -18.96 6.52 -10.71
CA PRO A 170 -19.71 5.63 -11.61
C PRO A 170 -19.36 4.12 -11.48
N PHE A 171 -18.74 3.70 -10.37
CA PHE A 171 -18.42 2.30 -10.15
C PHE A 171 -19.63 1.53 -9.59
N GLY A 172 -19.73 0.25 -9.93
CA GLY A 172 -20.69 -0.69 -9.36
C GLY A 172 -20.34 -1.11 -7.93
N PRO A 173 -21.01 -2.14 -7.40
CA PRO A 173 -20.75 -2.64 -6.05
C PRO A 173 -19.28 -3.05 -5.85
N VAL A 174 -18.76 -2.78 -4.65
CA VAL A 174 -17.41 -3.19 -4.25
C VAL A 174 -17.44 -4.66 -3.86
N GLU A 175 -16.74 -5.49 -4.63
CA GLU A 175 -16.43 -6.88 -4.32
C GLU A 175 -15.25 -6.93 -3.32
N ARG A 176 -15.18 -7.94 -2.45
CA ARG A 176 -14.14 -8.08 -1.43
C ARG A 176 -13.52 -9.46 -1.43
N PHE A 177 -12.24 -9.49 -1.05
CA PHE A 177 -11.49 -10.73 -0.84
C PHE A 177 -10.41 -10.48 0.21
N ASP A 178 -10.46 -11.22 1.31
CA ASP A 178 -9.48 -11.17 2.38
C ASP A 178 -8.64 -12.46 2.36
N LEU A 179 -7.31 -12.30 2.33
CA LEU A 179 -6.36 -13.41 2.28
C LEU A 179 -5.46 -13.38 3.53
N PRO A 180 -5.69 -14.25 4.52
CA PRO A 180 -4.78 -14.42 5.64
C PRO A 180 -3.48 -15.08 5.19
N TRP A 181 -2.34 -14.58 5.68
CA TRP A 181 -1.02 -15.14 5.44
C TRP A 181 -0.02 -14.75 6.52
N ARG A 182 1.18 -15.30 6.46
CA ARG A 182 2.22 -14.98 7.44
C ARG A 182 3.52 -14.65 6.72
N GLN A 183 4.18 -13.59 7.20
CA GLN A 183 5.52 -13.21 6.75
C GLN A 183 6.56 -13.70 7.76
N THR A 184 7.54 -14.46 7.31
CA THR A 184 8.72 -14.75 8.13
C THR A 184 9.70 -13.58 8.03
N THR A 185 10.10 -13.03 9.19
CA THR A 185 11.01 -11.88 9.29
C THR A 185 11.90 -12.00 10.53
N THR A 186 12.81 -11.06 10.75
CA THR A 186 13.60 -10.95 11.98
C THR A 186 13.07 -9.83 12.88
N ALA A 187 13.48 -9.81 14.15
CA ALA A 187 13.15 -8.72 15.07
C ALA A 187 13.66 -7.37 14.55
N GLU A 188 14.87 -7.35 13.99
CA GLU A 188 15.48 -6.15 13.42
C GLU A 188 14.67 -5.64 12.22
N ALA A 189 14.31 -6.52 11.28
CA ALA A 189 13.52 -6.14 10.11
C ALA A 189 12.11 -5.65 10.50
N LEU A 190 11.51 -6.21 11.57
CA LEU A 190 10.23 -5.72 12.09
C LEU A 190 10.36 -4.31 12.70
N ILE A 191 11.47 -4.00 13.36
CA ILE A 191 11.78 -2.66 13.88
C ILE A 191 12.04 -1.68 12.72
N GLU A 192 12.75 -2.10 11.67
CA GLU A 192 12.95 -1.29 10.45
C GLU A 192 11.63 -1.01 9.74
N LEU A 193 10.74 -2.01 9.66
CA LEU A 193 9.39 -1.83 9.14
C LEU A 193 8.61 -0.78 9.94
N LEU A 194 8.68 -0.84 11.27
CA LEU A 194 8.06 0.15 12.14
C LEU A 194 8.66 1.55 11.91
N ALA A 195 9.98 1.65 11.78
CA ALA A 195 10.67 2.91 11.50
C ALA A 195 10.26 3.56 10.16
N SER A 196 9.81 2.76 9.19
CA SER A 196 9.33 3.22 7.89
C SER A 196 7.89 3.75 7.88
N ARG A 197 7.17 3.66 9.01
CA ARG A 197 5.78 4.13 9.11
C ARG A 197 5.73 5.65 9.17
N SER A 198 4.77 6.25 8.45
CA SER A 198 4.61 7.71 8.38
C SER A 198 4.48 8.39 9.76
N TYR A 199 3.73 7.77 10.67
CA TYR A 199 3.53 8.26 12.02
C TYR A 199 4.79 8.14 12.91
N VAL A 200 5.72 7.22 12.59
CA VAL A 200 7.00 7.10 13.29
C VAL A 200 8.05 8.08 12.76
N ILE A 201 8.02 8.36 11.47
CA ILE A 201 8.95 9.30 10.82
C ILE A 201 8.79 10.72 11.39
N VAL A 202 7.57 11.12 11.75
CA VAL A 202 7.29 12.46 12.30
C VAL A 202 7.53 12.58 13.82
N LEU A 203 7.83 11.49 14.53
CA LEU A 203 8.17 11.52 15.94
C LEU A 203 9.52 12.25 16.18
N THR A 204 9.63 12.89 17.34
CA THR A 204 10.91 13.41 17.83
C THR A 204 11.90 12.27 18.05
N GLN A 205 13.19 12.59 18.09
CA GLN A 205 14.24 11.59 18.35
C GLN A 205 14.04 10.88 19.70
N ALA A 206 13.60 11.59 20.73
CA ALA A 206 13.33 11.03 22.06
C ALA A 206 12.16 10.04 22.04
N GLU A 207 11.03 10.40 21.41
CA GLU A 207 9.87 9.54 21.26
C GLU A 207 10.18 8.28 20.45
N ARG A 208 10.94 8.42 19.38
CA ARG A 208 11.38 7.31 18.53
C ARG A 208 12.29 6.34 19.31
N THR A 209 13.23 6.87 20.07
CA THR A 209 14.11 6.07 20.92
C THR A 209 13.30 5.29 21.97
N ALA A 210 12.35 5.96 22.63
CA ALA A 210 11.48 5.33 23.63
C ALA A 210 10.59 4.26 23.01
N LEU A 211 10.00 4.50 21.83
CA LEU A 211 9.19 3.52 21.10
C LEU A 211 10.02 2.28 20.77
N PHE A 212 11.19 2.43 20.16
CA PHE A 212 12.03 1.29 19.78
C PHE A 212 12.57 0.52 20.99
N ALA A 213 12.82 1.19 22.13
CA ALA A 213 13.17 0.49 23.36
C ALA A 213 12.02 -0.39 23.89
N ARG A 214 10.77 0.12 23.86
CA ARG A 214 9.58 -0.68 24.24
C ARG A 214 9.38 -1.88 23.30
N VAL A 215 9.51 -1.65 21.99
CA VAL A 215 9.35 -2.70 20.97
C VAL A 215 10.41 -3.78 21.13
N ARG A 216 11.69 -3.42 21.31
CA ARG A 216 12.75 -4.41 21.55
C ARG A 216 12.50 -5.24 22.80
N ARG A 217 12.10 -4.59 23.90
CA ARG A 217 11.76 -5.29 25.15
C ARG A 217 10.61 -6.28 24.91
N PHE A 218 9.56 -5.85 24.24
CA PHE A 218 8.43 -6.74 23.93
C PHE A 218 8.88 -7.96 23.13
N LEU A 219 9.62 -7.76 22.02
CA LEU A 219 10.11 -8.86 21.19
C LEU A 219 11.06 -9.83 21.93
N GLN A 220 11.75 -9.35 22.97
CA GLN A 220 12.62 -10.17 23.81
C GLN A 220 11.88 -10.95 24.90
N THR A 221 10.66 -10.56 25.26
CA THR A 221 9.93 -11.14 26.41
C THR A 221 8.63 -11.85 26.02
N ASP A 222 8.04 -11.55 24.85
CA ASP A 222 6.82 -12.22 24.41
C ASP A 222 7.09 -13.67 24.01
N PRO A 223 6.30 -14.65 24.48
CA PRO A 223 6.53 -16.08 24.20
C PRO A 223 6.56 -16.44 22.72
N SER A 224 5.88 -15.66 21.86
CA SER A 224 5.80 -15.90 20.41
C SER A 224 7.04 -15.41 19.65
N THR A 225 7.88 -14.55 20.28
CA THR A 225 9.01 -13.88 19.61
C THR A 225 10.33 -14.05 20.34
N ALA A 226 10.31 -14.25 21.66
CA ALA A 226 11.52 -14.34 22.47
C ALA A 226 12.42 -15.52 22.05
N GLY A 227 13.70 -15.21 21.80
CA GLY A 227 14.69 -16.20 21.37
C GLY A 227 14.50 -16.78 19.98
N GLN A 228 13.52 -16.28 19.20
CA GLN A 228 13.29 -16.74 17.84
C GLN A 228 14.26 -16.04 16.85
N ALA A 229 14.98 -16.83 16.07
CA ALA A 229 15.80 -16.29 14.96
C ALA A 229 14.91 -15.73 13.82
N ALA A 230 13.70 -16.27 13.67
CA ALA A 230 12.72 -15.84 12.68
C ALA A 230 11.34 -15.72 13.34
N ILE A 231 10.70 -14.59 13.16
CA ILE A 231 9.38 -14.24 13.69
C ILE A 231 8.35 -14.41 12.58
N SER A 232 7.24 -15.06 12.89
CA SER A 232 6.10 -15.24 11.96
C SER A 232 5.06 -14.15 12.19
N VAL A 233 5.09 -13.09 11.37
CA VAL A 233 4.17 -11.94 11.45
C VAL A 233 2.88 -12.26 10.69
N PRO A 234 1.72 -12.27 11.37
CA PRO A 234 0.44 -12.51 10.73
C PRO A 234 -0.08 -11.26 10.01
N TYR A 235 -0.57 -11.46 8.79
CA TYR A 235 -1.19 -10.44 7.95
C TYR A 235 -2.52 -10.93 7.39
N VAL A 236 -3.39 -9.99 7.09
CA VAL A 236 -4.50 -10.15 6.16
C VAL A 236 -4.26 -9.21 4.99
N THR A 237 -4.13 -9.75 3.78
CA THR A 237 -4.20 -8.91 2.58
C THR A 237 -5.67 -8.71 2.25
N ARG A 238 -6.11 -7.47 2.42
CA ARG A 238 -7.49 -7.05 2.19
C ARG A 238 -7.59 -6.45 0.80
N CYS A 239 -8.46 -7.02 -0.03
CA CYS A 239 -8.66 -6.61 -1.42
C CYS A 239 -10.08 -6.12 -1.61
N SER A 240 -10.22 -5.05 -2.39
CA SER A 240 -11.50 -4.54 -2.87
C SER A 240 -11.41 -4.32 -4.37
N ARG A 241 -12.47 -4.64 -5.11
CA ARG A 241 -12.55 -4.41 -6.56
C ARG A 241 -13.92 -3.86 -6.92
N ALA A 242 -13.93 -2.81 -7.74
CA ALA A 242 -15.14 -2.25 -8.29
C ALA A 242 -15.00 -2.09 -9.81
N ARG A 243 -16.04 -2.45 -10.57
CA ARG A 243 -16.04 -2.29 -12.02
C ARG A 243 -16.66 -0.97 -12.41
N LEU A 244 -16.09 -0.34 -13.42
CA LEU A 244 -16.68 0.83 -14.05
C LEU A 244 -18.01 0.38 -14.70
N SER A 245 -19.12 1.02 -14.32
CA SER A 245 -20.45 0.76 -14.89
C SER A 245 -20.40 1.01 -16.39
N ALA A 246 -21.03 0.13 -17.18
CA ALA A 246 -21.27 0.43 -18.57
C ALA A 246 -22.23 1.63 -18.61
N GLY A 247 -21.77 2.74 -19.21
CA GLY A 247 -22.59 3.92 -19.44
C GLY A 247 -23.76 3.63 -20.39
#